data_4abff09971887ee88ac1ab90abaf2b9a
#
_entry.id   4abff09971887ee88ac1ab90abaf2b9a
#
_cell.length_a   1.000
_cell.length_b   1.000
_cell.length_c   1.000
_cell.angle_alpha   90.00
_cell.angle_beta   90.00
_cell.angle_gamma   90.00
#
_symmetry.space_group_name_H-M   'P 1'
#
loop_
_entity.id
_entity.type
_entity.pdbx_description
1 polymer ?
#
loop_
_entity_poly.entity_id
_entity_poly.type
_entity_poly.pdbx_seq_one_letter_code
_entity_poly.pdbx_strand_id
1 'polypeptide(L)'
;MNDKYISAVHFVIDKCKDPYKLGSIKLNKILLFTDGILLMKTNKTLTGDTYIKKQRGPVPKNISAILNKLESENLISIRKGNDNTKLFFSLKEPYIS
;
A
#
# COMPACT_ATOMS: atom_id res chain seq x y z
N MET A 1 13.77 3.61 3.86
CA MET A 1 12.52 2.87 3.93
C MET A 1 12.75 1.42 3.58
N ASN A 2 11.91 0.57 4.14
CA ASN A 2 12.02 -0.89 4.01
C ASN A 2 11.64 -1.33 2.58
N ASP A 3 12.53 -2.01 1.89
CA ASP A 3 12.28 -2.49 0.53
C ASP A 3 11.11 -3.47 0.47
N LYS A 4 10.93 -4.26 1.52
CA LYS A 4 9.80 -5.19 1.60
C LYS A 4 8.47 -4.43 1.64
N TYR A 5 8.44 -3.30 2.33
CA TYR A 5 7.26 -2.46 2.40
C TYR A 5 6.91 -1.91 1.01
N ILE A 6 7.91 -1.35 0.33
CA ILE A 6 7.72 -0.80 -1.01
C ILE A 6 7.22 -1.88 -1.98
N SER A 7 7.87 -3.04 -1.98
CA SER A 7 7.49 -4.15 -2.85
C SER A 7 6.10 -4.69 -2.52
N ALA A 8 5.74 -4.75 -1.24
CA ALA A 8 4.43 -5.24 -0.82
C ALA A 8 3.31 -4.33 -1.31
N VAL A 9 3.48 -3.01 -1.18
CA VAL A 9 2.49 -2.05 -1.67
C VAL A 9 2.33 -2.17 -3.18
N HIS A 10 3.45 -2.24 -3.91
CA HIS A 10 3.42 -2.42 -5.36
C HIS A 10 2.72 -3.73 -5.73
N PHE A 11 3.02 -4.81 -5.01
CA PHE A 11 2.41 -6.12 -5.24
C PHE A 11 0.88 -6.06 -5.09
N VAL A 12 0.40 -5.42 -4.02
CA VAL A 12 -1.05 -5.29 -3.79
C VAL A 12 -1.70 -4.53 -4.93
N ILE A 13 -1.10 -3.42 -5.35
CA ILE A 13 -1.63 -2.60 -6.45
C ILE A 13 -1.64 -3.41 -7.74
N ASP A 14 -0.57 -4.15 -8.04
CA ASP A 14 -0.47 -4.95 -9.26
C ASP A 14 -1.50 -6.08 -9.29
N LYS A 15 -1.69 -6.75 -8.17
CA LYS A 15 -2.62 -7.89 -8.10
C LYS A 15 -4.09 -7.45 -8.12
N CYS A 16 -4.39 -6.24 -7.67
CA CYS A 16 -5.73 -5.72 -7.77
C CYS A 16 -5.96 -5.18 -9.18
N LYS A 17 -6.49 -6.02 -10.06
CA LYS A 17 -6.64 -5.68 -11.49
C LYS A 17 -7.62 -4.54 -11.74
N ASP A 18 -8.53 -4.29 -10.81
CA ASP A 18 -9.52 -3.22 -10.94
C ASP A 18 -9.16 -2.09 -9.98
N PRO A 19 -8.57 -0.98 -10.48
CA PRO A 19 -8.17 0.12 -9.61
C PRO A 19 -9.35 0.79 -8.90
N TYR A 20 -10.56 0.66 -9.42
CA TYR A 20 -11.75 1.20 -8.77
C TYR A 20 -12.14 0.41 -7.52
N LYS A 21 -11.66 -0.82 -7.38
CA LYS A 21 -11.95 -1.66 -6.22
C LYS A 21 -10.92 -1.55 -5.12
N LEU A 22 -9.76 -1.00 -5.38
CA LEU A 22 -8.72 -0.91 -4.36
C LEU A 22 -8.85 0.36 -3.51
N GLY A 23 -8.43 1.50 -4.01
CA GLY A 23 -8.43 2.76 -3.26
C GLY A 23 -7.53 2.76 -2.04
N SER A 24 -7.37 3.95 -1.45
CA SER A 24 -6.48 4.13 -0.29
C SER A 24 -6.98 3.39 0.95
N ILE A 25 -8.29 3.43 1.22
CA ILE A 25 -8.86 2.82 2.42
C ILE A 25 -8.62 1.32 2.42
N LYS A 26 -8.90 0.67 1.30
CA LYS A 26 -8.74 -0.79 1.20
C LYS A 26 -7.26 -1.18 1.24
N LEU A 27 -6.40 -0.40 0.59
CA LEU A 27 -4.96 -0.63 0.65
C LEU A 27 -4.47 -0.60 2.10
N ASN A 28 -4.87 0.42 2.85
CA ASN A 28 -4.46 0.56 4.26
C ASN A 28 -4.98 -0.61 5.10
N LYS A 29 -6.20 -1.08 4.84
CA LYS A 29 -6.77 -2.23 5.56
C LYS A 29 -6.03 -3.52 5.25
N ILE A 30 -5.63 -3.72 4.01
CA ILE A 30 -4.85 -4.90 3.61
C ILE A 30 -3.50 -4.90 4.33
N LEU A 31 -2.83 -3.76 4.38
CA LEU A 31 -1.55 -3.64 5.08
C LEU A 31 -1.69 -3.88 6.58
N LEU A 32 -2.71 -3.30 7.20
CA LEU A 32 -2.98 -3.50 8.62
C LEU A 32 -3.24 -4.97 8.95
N PHE A 33 -4.08 -5.61 8.15
CA PHE A 33 -4.42 -7.02 8.35
C PHE A 33 -3.19 -7.91 8.19
N THR A 34 -2.40 -7.66 7.15
CA THR A 34 -1.16 -8.41 6.89
C THR A 34 -0.17 -8.26 8.04
N ASP A 35 0.05 -7.02 8.48
CA ASP A 35 0.96 -6.75 9.60
C ASP A 35 0.46 -7.40 10.88
N GLY A 36 -0.85 -7.39 11.12
CA GLY A 36 -1.42 -8.03 12.30
C GLY A 36 -1.17 -9.53 12.33
N ILE A 37 -1.38 -10.20 11.20
CA ILE A 37 -1.14 -11.63 11.09
C ILE A 37 0.34 -11.96 11.28
N LEU A 38 1.22 -11.21 10.62
CA LEU A 38 2.66 -11.44 10.72
C LEU A 38 3.18 -11.17 12.12
N LEU A 39 2.68 -10.15 12.78
CA LEU A 39 3.08 -9.84 14.15
C LEU A 39 2.73 -10.99 15.09
N MET A 40 1.54 -11.58 14.92
CA MET A 40 1.12 -12.73 15.72
C MET A 40 1.96 -13.97 15.48
N LYS A 41 2.37 -14.19 14.23
CA LYS A 41 3.08 -15.41 13.85
C LYS A 41 4.58 -15.32 14.00
N THR A 42 5.17 -14.16 13.72
CA THR A 42 6.62 -13.99 13.65
C THR A 42 7.16 -12.93 14.60
N ASN A 43 6.27 -12.24 15.30
CA ASN A 43 6.61 -11.12 16.18
C ASN A 43 7.24 -9.94 15.44
N LYS A 44 7.07 -9.87 14.11
CA LYS A 44 7.54 -8.77 13.27
C LYS A 44 6.48 -8.44 12.24
N THR A 45 6.42 -7.17 11.85
CA THR A 45 5.51 -6.75 10.78
C THR A 45 6.25 -6.68 9.46
N LEU A 46 5.48 -6.68 8.37
CA LEU A 46 6.02 -6.49 7.03
C LEU A 46 6.50 -5.06 6.83
N THR A 47 5.67 -4.09 7.23
CA THR A 47 5.94 -2.68 6.96
C THR A 47 6.96 -2.07 7.92
N GLY A 48 7.00 -2.53 9.16
CA GLY A 48 7.78 -1.87 10.20
C GLY A 48 7.28 -0.46 10.50
N ASP A 49 6.08 -0.12 10.03
CA ASP A 49 5.52 1.22 10.16
C ASP A 49 4.64 1.34 11.40
N THR A 50 4.42 2.59 11.82
CA THR A 50 3.49 2.92 12.89
C THR A 50 2.14 3.25 12.27
N TYR A 51 1.06 2.70 12.82
CA TYR A 51 -0.28 3.00 12.34
C TYR A 51 -0.85 4.17 13.13
N ILE A 52 -1.38 5.15 12.40
CA ILE A 52 -1.98 6.36 12.97
C ILE A 52 -3.49 6.26 12.85
N LYS A 53 -4.19 6.49 13.95
CA LYS A 53 -5.65 6.45 13.96
C LYS A 53 -6.20 7.63 13.16
N LYS A 54 -6.98 7.33 12.11
CA LYS A 54 -7.66 8.32 11.29
C LYS A 54 -9.15 8.05 11.30
N GLN A 55 -9.91 8.99 10.73
CA GLN A 55 -11.37 8.91 10.72
C GLN A 55 -11.90 7.61 10.09
N ARG A 56 -11.22 7.12 9.06
CA ARG A 56 -11.66 5.91 8.33
C ARG A 56 -10.83 4.68 8.67
N GLY A 57 -10.13 4.71 9.80
CA GLY A 57 -9.36 3.58 10.29
C GLY A 57 -7.87 3.88 10.36
N PRO A 58 -7.10 2.95 10.91
CA PRO A 58 -5.65 3.13 11.03
C PRO A 58 -4.97 3.25 9.68
N VAL A 59 -3.98 4.14 9.60
CA VAL A 59 -3.22 4.39 8.37
C VAL A 59 -1.73 4.28 8.69
N PRO A 60 -0.97 3.52 7.89
CA PRO A 60 0.49 3.50 8.07
C PRO A 60 1.07 4.89 7.89
N LYS A 61 1.88 5.31 8.84
CA LYS A 61 2.43 6.67 8.88
C LYS A 61 3.13 7.06 7.58
N ASN A 62 3.86 6.12 6.96
CA ASN A 62 4.70 6.41 5.82
C ASN A 62 4.13 5.96 4.48
N ILE A 63 2.83 5.60 4.43
CA ILE A 63 2.24 5.09 3.19
C ILE A 63 2.33 6.10 2.03
N SER A 64 2.13 7.38 2.32
CA SER A 64 2.21 8.40 1.27
C SER A 64 3.60 8.49 0.68
N ALA A 65 4.64 8.39 1.51
CA ALA A 65 6.02 8.39 1.03
C ALA A 65 6.32 7.16 0.17
N ILE A 66 5.79 6.00 0.54
CA ILE A 66 5.94 4.76 -0.24
C ILE A 66 5.28 4.92 -1.61
N LEU A 67 4.04 5.42 -1.64
CA LEU A 67 3.31 5.62 -2.88
C LEU A 67 4.01 6.64 -3.79
N ASN A 68 4.50 7.73 -3.21
CA ASN A 68 5.23 8.73 -3.98
C ASN A 68 6.52 8.18 -4.57
N LYS A 69 7.21 7.34 -3.83
CA LYS A 69 8.43 6.69 -4.34
C LYS A 69 8.13 5.78 -5.51
N LEU A 70 7.09 4.95 -5.39
CA LEU A 70 6.68 4.07 -6.48
C LEU A 70 6.27 4.86 -7.72
N GLU A 71 5.57 5.97 -7.54
CA GLU A 71 5.16 6.82 -8.65
C GLU A 71 6.37 7.49 -9.30
N SER A 72 7.31 8.00 -8.50
CA SER A 72 8.51 8.66 -9.02
C SER A 72 9.40 7.72 -9.82
N GLU A 73 9.36 6.43 -9.52
CA GLU A 73 10.12 5.41 -10.24
C GLU A 73 9.33 4.82 -11.42
N ASN A 74 8.17 5.36 -11.72
CA ASN A 74 7.30 4.91 -12.82
C ASN A 74 6.83 3.46 -12.66
N LEU A 75 6.71 3.00 -11.44
CA LEU A 75 6.20 1.65 -11.15
C LEU A 75 4.70 1.64 -10.99
N ILE A 76 4.12 2.75 -10.55
CA ILE A 76 2.67 2.93 -10.47
C ILE A 76 2.31 4.33 -10.99
N SER A 77 1.02 4.48 -11.32
CA SER A 77 0.42 5.79 -11.60
C SER A 77 -0.68 6.02 -10.57
N ILE A 78 -0.74 7.22 -10.03
CA ILE A 78 -1.77 7.62 -9.08
C ILE A 78 -2.68 8.61 -9.77
N ARG A 79 -3.98 8.32 -9.82
CA ARG A 79 -4.96 9.17 -10.45
C ARG A 79 -6.09 9.45 -9.49
N LYS A 80 -6.85 10.50 -9.77
CA LYS A 80 -7.96 10.91 -8.93
C LYS A 80 -9.28 10.45 -9.57
N GLY A 81 -10.09 9.76 -8.78
CA GLY A 81 -11.43 9.34 -9.22
C GLY A 81 -12.44 10.47 -9.06
N ASN A 82 -13.70 10.18 -9.47
CA ASN A 82 -14.76 11.18 -9.50
C ASN A 82 -15.13 11.74 -8.13
N ASP A 83 -14.92 10.99 -7.08
CA ASP A 83 -15.29 11.35 -5.70
C ASP A 83 -14.06 11.64 -4.84
N ASN A 84 -12.98 12.11 -5.45
CA ASN A 84 -11.70 12.38 -4.80
C ASN A 84 -10.98 11.13 -4.26
N THR A 85 -11.46 9.94 -4.59
CA THR A 85 -10.72 8.73 -4.25
C THR A 85 -9.48 8.63 -5.10
N LYS A 86 -8.44 8.01 -4.56
CA LYS A 86 -7.22 7.74 -5.31
C LYS A 86 -7.33 6.42 -6.03
N LEU A 87 -6.92 6.41 -7.29
CA LEU A 87 -6.86 5.21 -8.11
C LEU A 87 -5.39 4.88 -8.34
N PHE A 88 -5.01 3.62 -8.09
CA PHE A 88 -3.64 3.16 -8.25
C PHE A 88 -3.56 2.19 -9.41
N PHE A 89 -2.66 2.45 -10.35
CA PHE A 89 -2.44 1.62 -11.52
C PHE A 89 -1.01 1.10 -11.50
N SER A 90 -0.82 -0.21 -11.62
CA SER A 90 0.50 -0.79 -11.77
C SER A 90 0.98 -0.61 -13.20
N LEU A 91 2.18 -0.08 -13.38
CA LEU A 91 2.79 0.14 -14.69
C LEU A 91 3.79 -0.93 -15.04
N LYS A 92 4.29 -1.67 -14.06
CA LYS A 92 5.27 -2.75 -14.24
C LYS A 92 5.00 -3.83 -13.23
N GLU A 93 5.48 -5.04 -13.50
CA GLU A 93 5.40 -6.11 -12.53
C GLU A 93 6.26 -5.79 -11.31
N PRO A 94 5.80 -6.14 -10.09
CA PRO A 94 6.58 -5.89 -8.89
C PRO A 94 7.88 -6.70 -8.90
N TYR A 95 8.92 -6.11 -8.36
CA TYR A 95 10.17 -6.82 -8.13
C TYR A 95 10.00 -7.72 -6.91
N ILE A 96 10.15 -9.02 -7.14
CA ILE A 96 10.08 -10.01 -6.07
C ILE A 96 11.43 -10.70 -5.99
N SER A 97 12.13 -10.43 -4.90
CA SER A 97 13.42 -11.09 -4.64
C SER A 97 13.22 -12.44 -3.97
#